data_de65b2a989b56d449a55aafed426f7a3
#
_entry.id   de65b2a989b56d449a55aafed426f7a3
#
_cell.length_a   1.000
_cell.length_b   1.000
_cell.length_c   1.000
_cell.angle_alpha   90.00
_cell.angle_beta   90.00
_cell.angle_gamma   90.00
#
_symmetry.space_group_name_H-M   'P 1'
#
loop_
_entity.id
_entity.type
_entity.pdbx_description
1 polymer ?
#
loop_
_entity_poly.entity_id
_entity_poly.type
_entity_poly.pdbx_seq_one_letter_code
_entity_poly.pdbx_strand_id
1 'polypeptide(L)'
;MNRPVLWGAPPAERADAARNRVHLLSTARDMLGEQGPDRLTMDALAERAGLGKGTVFRRFGTRAGIFRALLDDDEHTFQQDVLSGPPPLGPGAAPLERLVAFGRARADFLIDHREIARAALDGSQPIPAGRRTPMSQVHIRMLLGQLSPRPGGLDLDMLTIQLAAALDGPVLLYLSSDELTDAVDSHERRIGQAWQDLVERVCRP
;
A
#
# COMPACT_ATOMS: atom_id res chain seq x y z
N MET A 1 -27.74 15.33 -39.89
CA MET A 1 -27.06 14.06 -39.50
C MET A 1 -26.17 14.34 -38.30
N ASN A 2 -26.63 13.98 -37.09
CA ASN A 2 -25.93 14.26 -35.85
C ASN A 2 -25.00 13.06 -35.52
N ARG A 3 -23.67 13.26 -35.63
CA ARG A 3 -22.69 12.25 -35.21
C ARG A 3 -22.75 12.13 -33.69
N PRO A 4 -22.89 10.91 -33.13
CA PRO A 4 -22.83 10.73 -31.69
C PRO A 4 -21.43 11.11 -31.19
N VAL A 5 -21.37 12.00 -30.20
CA VAL A 5 -20.14 12.32 -29.47
C VAL A 5 -19.80 11.11 -28.57
N LEU A 6 -18.86 10.29 -29.01
CA LEU A 6 -18.34 9.19 -28.21
C LEU A 6 -17.49 9.78 -27.06
N TRP A 7 -18.06 9.76 -25.87
CA TRP A 7 -17.34 10.13 -24.63
C TRP A 7 -16.38 8.99 -24.27
N GLY A 8 -15.08 9.27 -24.30
CA GLY A 8 -13.99 8.37 -23.91
C GLY A 8 -13.13 7.89 -25.07
N ALA A 9 -11.87 7.56 -24.77
CA ALA A 9 -10.94 6.98 -25.74
C ALA A 9 -11.48 5.63 -26.27
N PRO A 10 -11.18 5.29 -27.55
CA PRO A 10 -11.54 3.99 -28.12
C PRO A 10 -11.04 2.82 -27.29
N PRO A 11 -11.71 1.64 -27.30
CA PRO A 11 -11.29 0.47 -26.52
C PRO A 11 -9.82 0.07 -26.75
N ALA A 12 -9.33 0.15 -27.98
CA ALA A 12 -7.93 -0.16 -28.33
C ALA A 12 -6.96 0.82 -27.64
N GLU A 13 -7.23 2.11 -27.65
CA GLU A 13 -6.39 3.14 -27.04
C GLU A 13 -6.32 3.00 -25.51
N ARG A 14 -7.42 2.57 -24.87
CA ARG A 14 -7.44 2.25 -23.43
C ARG A 14 -6.61 1.00 -23.12
N ALA A 15 -6.66 -0.02 -23.97
CA ALA A 15 -5.88 -1.24 -23.82
C ALA A 15 -4.37 -0.96 -24.01
N ASP A 16 -3.98 -0.12 -24.97
CA ASP A 16 -2.60 0.30 -25.17
C ASP A 16 -2.08 1.12 -23.97
N ALA A 17 -2.91 2.02 -23.46
CA ALA A 17 -2.57 2.80 -22.28
C ALA A 17 -2.40 1.92 -21.02
N ALA A 18 -3.19 0.85 -20.87
CA ALA A 18 -3.04 -0.12 -19.78
C ALA A 18 -1.76 -0.94 -19.94
N ARG A 19 -1.46 -1.45 -21.14
CA ARG A 19 -0.21 -2.18 -21.42
C ARG A 19 1.02 -1.31 -21.15
N ASN A 20 1.01 -0.08 -21.62
CA ASN A 20 2.10 0.87 -21.36
C ASN A 20 2.29 1.15 -19.87
N ARG A 21 1.20 1.22 -19.09
CA ARG A 21 1.30 1.40 -17.62
C ARG A 21 2.00 0.20 -16.99
N VAL A 22 1.60 -1.01 -17.30
CA VAL A 22 2.21 -2.24 -16.78
C VAL A 22 3.69 -2.30 -17.16
N HIS A 23 4.02 -2.04 -18.41
CA HIS A 23 5.41 -2.02 -18.91
C HIS A 23 6.26 -0.97 -18.16
N LEU A 24 5.75 0.25 -17.98
CA LEU A 24 6.46 1.31 -17.26
C LEU A 24 6.68 0.95 -15.78
N LEU A 25 5.69 0.36 -15.10
CA LEU A 25 5.85 -0.06 -13.70
C LEU A 25 6.82 -1.22 -13.55
N SER A 26 6.81 -2.21 -14.46
CA SER A 26 7.80 -3.28 -14.48
C SER A 26 9.22 -2.72 -14.68
N THR A 27 9.40 -1.85 -15.69
CA THR A 27 10.70 -1.21 -15.93
C THR A 27 11.18 -0.39 -14.73
N ALA A 28 10.27 0.31 -14.04
CA ALA A 28 10.61 1.08 -12.85
C ALA A 28 11.04 0.17 -11.68
N ARG A 29 10.40 -0.99 -11.49
CA ARG A 29 10.81 -2.00 -10.49
C ARG A 29 12.20 -2.55 -10.77
N ASP A 30 12.48 -2.90 -12.03
CA ASP A 30 13.81 -3.38 -12.45
C ASP A 30 14.88 -2.33 -12.15
N MET A 31 14.61 -1.05 -12.46
CA MET A 31 15.54 0.05 -12.16
C MET A 31 15.76 0.24 -10.66
N LEU A 32 14.71 0.12 -9.85
CA LEU A 32 14.83 0.21 -8.39
C LEU A 32 15.68 -0.93 -7.82
N GLY A 33 15.47 -2.16 -8.28
CA GLY A 33 16.25 -3.32 -7.83
C GLY A 33 17.72 -3.28 -8.23
N GLU A 34 18.03 -2.72 -9.42
CA GLU A 34 19.41 -2.68 -9.94
C GLU A 34 20.20 -1.45 -9.45
N GLN A 35 19.55 -0.30 -9.32
CA GLN A 35 20.24 0.98 -9.20
C GLN A 35 19.78 1.84 -8.02
N GLY A 36 18.73 1.39 -7.33
CA GLY A 36 18.11 2.12 -6.23
C GLY A 36 17.23 3.30 -6.65
N PRO A 37 16.56 3.94 -5.66
CA PRO A 37 15.56 4.97 -5.93
C PRO A 37 16.14 6.23 -6.58
N ASP A 38 17.38 6.60 -6.27
CA ASP A 38 17.97 7.86 -6.74
C ASP A 38 18.19 7.90 -8.27
N ARG A 39 18.36 6.75 -8.88
CA ARG A 39 18.54 6.63 -10.33
C ARG A 39 17.23 6.57 -11.11
N LEU A 40 16.11 6.36 -10.46
CA LEU A 40 14.80 6.36 -11.09
C LEU A 40 14.34 7.80 -11.35
N THR A 41 14.58 8.28 -12.57
CA THR A 41 14.13 9.58 -13.08
C THR A 41 13.11 9.41 -14.20
N MET A 42 12.36 10.47 -14.52
CA MET A 42 11.40 10.46 -15.64
C MET A 42 12.08 10.16 -16.98
N ASP A 43 13.27 10.73 -17.19
CA ASP A 43 14.03 10.56 -18.43
C ASP A 43 14.63 9.16 -18.54
N ALA A 44 15.26 8.66 -17.46
CA ALA A 44 15.85 7.32 -17.43
C ALA A 44 14.77 6.24 -17.61
N LEU A 45 13.59 6.42 -17.00
CA LEU A 45 12.46 5.50 -17.19
C LEU A 45 11.96 5.51 -18.63
N ALA A 46 11.84 6.69 -19.26
CA ALA A 46 11.41 6.80 -20.66
C ALA A 46 12.38 6.11 -21.61
N GLU A 47 13.68 6.34 -21.43
CA GLU A 47 14.76 5.74 -22.22
C GLU A 47 14.76 4.21 -22.08
N ARG A 48 14.75 3.69 -20.85
CA ARG A 48 14.80 2.25 -20.59
C ARG A 48 13.53 1.52 -21.05
N ALA A 49 12.36 2.17 -20.95
CA ALA A 49 11.10 1.61 -21.42
C ALA A 49 10.91 1.74 -22.95
N GLY A 50 11.79 2.45 -23.65
CA GLY A 50 11.64 2.69 -25.09
C GLY A 50 10.43 3.55 -25.44
N LEU A 51 9.97 4.43 -24.51
CA LEU A 51 8.80 5.26 -24.67
C LEU A 51 9.18 6.75 -24.67
N GLY A 52 8.37 7.56 -25.36
CA GLY A 52 8.59 9.01 -25.38
C GLY A 52 8.42 9.65 -24.00
N LYS A 53 9.28 10.62 -23.64
CA LYS A 53 9.22 11.39 -22.37
C LYS A 53 7.82 11.94 -22.09
N GLY A 54 7.11 12.44 -23.12
CA GLY A 54 5.75 12.94 -22.97
C GLY A 54 4.74 11.88 -22.55
N THR A 55 4.98 10.59 -22.86
CA THR A 55 4.13 9.48 -22.41
C THR A 55 4.31 9.23 -20.93
N VAL A 56 5.56 9.20 -20.45
CA VAL A 56 5.89 9.02 -19.03
C VAL A 56 5.37 10.21 -18.22
N PHE A 57 5.58 11.44 -18.69
CA PHE A 57 5.09 12.65 -18.05
C PHE A 57 3.57 12.68 -17.92
N ARG A 58 2.85 12.37 -19.01
CA ARG A 58 1.37 12.30 -18.96
C ARG A 58 0.86 11.24 -18.00
N ARG A 59 1.62 10.15 -17.79
CA ARG A 59 1.20 9.05 -16.92
C ARG A 59 1.45 9.34 -15.43
N PHE A 60 2.59 9.89 -15.08
CA PHE A 60 3.03 10.00 -13.70
C PHE A 60 3.14 11.45 -13.20
N GLY A 61 3.23 12.43 -14.10
CA GLY A 61 3.34 13.84 -13.78
C GLY A 61 4.72 14.22 -13.24
N THR A 62 5.18 13.54 -12.20
CA THR A 62 6.44 13.80 -11.50
C THR A 62 7.20 12.51 -11.21
N ARG A 63 8.46 12.62 -10.78
CA ARG A 63 9.24 11.48 -10.26
C ARG A 63 8.51 10.83 -9.06
N ALA A 64 8.04 11.62 -8.11
CA ALA A 64 7.25 11.13 -6.99
C ALA A 64 5.96 10.41 -7.44
N GLY A 65 5.38 10.83 -8.58
CA GLY A 65 4.23 10.15 -9.19
C GLY A 65 4.54 8.73 -9.67
N ILE A 66 5.79 8.43 -10.06
CA ILE A 66 6.22 7.05 -10.39
C ILE A 66 6.17 6.20 -9.13
N PHE A 67 6.75 6.68 -8.03
CA PHE A 67 6.77 5.96 -6.75
C PHE A 67 5.37 5.76 -6.18
N ARG A 68 4.49 6.77 -6.28
CA ARG A 68 3.08 6.61 -5.90
C ARG A 68 2.38 5.53 -6.71
N ALA A 69 2.62 5.48 -8.02
CA ALA A 69 2.01 4.47 -8.87
C ALA A 69 2.53 3.04 -8.61
N LEU A 70 3.79 2.91 -8.18
CA LEU A 70 4.35 1.64 -7.72
C LEU A 70 3.68 1.19 -6.41
N LEU A 71 3.58 2.09 -5.43
CA LEU A 71 2.89 1.79 -4.17
C LEU A 71 1.42 1.40 -4.37
N ASP A 72 0.70 2.11 -5.26
CA ASP A 72 -0.69 1.80 -5.57
C ASP A 72 -0.84 0.40 -6.19
N ASP A 73 0.11 -0.01 -7.02
CA ASP A 73 0.10 -1.31 -7.69
C ASP A 73 0.40 -2.46 -6.69
N ASP A 74 1.38 -2.24 -5.80
CA ASP A 74 1.74 -3.19 -4.76
C ASP A 74 0.65 -3.29 -3.69
N GLU A 75 0.05 -2.16 -3.30
CA GLU A 75 -1.12 -2.11 -2.41
C GLU A 75 -2.32 -2.88 -3.01
N HIS A 76 -2.54 -2.75 -4.33
CA HIS A 76 -3.59 -3.51 -5.01
C HIS A 76 -3.33 -5.02 -4.93
N THR A 77 -2.10 -5.46 -5.13
CA THR A 77 -1.71 -6.86 -5.00
C THR A 77 -1.92 -7.36 -3.58
N PHE A 78 -1.47 -6.61 -2.57
CA PHE A 78 -1.71 -6.93 -1.16
C PHE A 78 -3.22 -7.06 -0.85
N GLN A 79 -4.04 -6.14 -1.38
CA GLN A 79 -5.50 -6.22 -1.21
C GLN A 79 -6.10 -7.48 -1.85
N GLN A 80 -5.61 -7.92 -3.00
CA GLN A 80 -6.05 -9.17 -3.61
C GLN A 80 -5.74 -10.38 -2.73
N ASP A 81 -4.54 -10.42 -2.12
CA ASP A 81 -4.16 -11.49 -1.20
C ASP A 81 -5.05 -11.54 0.04
N VAL A 82 -5.40 -10.38 0.60
CA VAL A 82 -6.33 -10.26 1.75
C VAL A 82 -7.75 -10.71 1.39
N LEU A 83 -8.22 -10.41 0.17
CA LEU A 83 -9.61 -10.67 -0.24
C LEU A 83 -9.82 -12.07 -0.80
N SER A 84 -8.82 -12.63 -1.49
CA SER A 84 -8.96 -13.88 -2.26
C SER A 84 -7.74 -14.80 -2.21
N GLY A 85 -6.67 -14.42 -1.49
CA GLY A 85 -5.50 -15.26 -1.30
C GLY A 85 -5.73 -16.44 -0.35
N PRO A 86 -4.70 -17.25 -0.10
CA PRO A 86 -4.79 -18.40 0.79
C PRO A 86 -4.93 -17.98 2.27
N PRO A 87 -5.56 -18.82 3.11
CA PRO A 87 -5.56 -18.61 4.56
C PRO A 87 -4.12 -18.72 5.11
N PRO A 88 -3.79 -18.05 6.23
CA PRO A 88 -4.71 -17.31 7.10
C PRO A 88 -4.95 -15.84 6.69
N LEU A 89 -4.20 -15.29 5.73
CA LEU A 89 -4.38 -13.90 5.29
C LEU A 89 -5.70 -13.73 4.53
N GLY A 90 -5.95 -14.58 3.55
CA GLY A 90 -7.19 -14.63 2.81
C GLY A 90 -8.33 -15.32 3.58
N PRO A 91 -9.51 -15.50 2.93
CA PRO A 91 -10.66 -16.14 3.52
C PRO A 91 -10.41 -17.61 3.90
N GLY A 92 -11.11 -18.11 4.94
CA GLY A 92 -11.12 -19.54 5.33
C GLY A 92 -10.54 -19.85 6.70
N ALA A 93 -9.76 -18.95 7.31
CA ALA A 93 -9.31 -19.08 8.69
C ALA A 93 -10.25 -18.37 9.69
N ALA A 94 -10.08 -18.66 10.99
CA ALA A 94 -10.84 -18.01 12.06
C ALA A 94 -10.56 -16.47 12.09
N PRO A 95 -11.54 -15.65 12.49
CA PRO A 95 -11.41 -14.20 12.45
C PRO A 95 -10.18 -13.66 13.21
N LEU A 96 -9.83 -14.23 14.37
CA LEU A 96 -8.66 -13.85 15.14
C LEU A 96 -7.36 -14.20 14.40
N GLU A 97 -7.28 -15.39 13.81
CA GLU A 97 -6.10 -15.84 13.04
C GLU A 97 -5.90 -14.93 11.81
N ARG A 98 -6.99 -14.58 11.12
CA ARG A 98 -6.96 -13.64 10.01
C ARG A 98 -6.51 -12.24 10.44
N LEU A 99 -6.98 -11.76 11.59
CA LEU A 99 -6.59 -10.45 12.12
C LEU A 99 -5.10 -10.39 12.46
N VAL A 100 -4.57 -11.46 13.08
CA VAL A 100 -3.13 -11.60 13.35
C VAL A 100 -2.34 -11.64 12.04
N ALA A 101 -2.73 -12.48 11.10
CA ALA A 101 -2.05 -12.62 9.80
C ALA A 101 -2.07 -11.32 9.00
N PHE A 102 -3.21 -10.63 8.98
CA PHE A 102 -3.35 -9.34 8.30
C PHE A 102 -2.36 -8.31 8.83
N GLY A 103 -2.28 -8.13 10.15
CA GLY A 103 -1.41 -7.10 10.70
C GLY A 103 0.07 -7.43 10.55
N ARG A 104 0.46 -8.72 10.63
CA ARG A 104 1.83 -9.15 10.33
C ARG A 104 2.19 -8.86 8.87
N ALA A 105 1.38 -9.32 7.92
CA ALA A 105 1.59 -9.07 6.50
C ALA A 105 1.57 -7.58 6.15
N ARG A 106 0.71 -6.78 6.82
CA ARG A 106 0.67 -5.33 6.64
C ARG A 106 1.92 -4.64 7.19
N ALA A 107 2.42 -5.07 8.35
CA ALA A 107 3.67 -4.55 8.91
C ALA A 107 4.85 -4.83 7.97
N ASP A 108 4.98 -6.07 7.48
CA ASP A 108 6.02 -6.46 6.52
C ASP A 108 5.89 -5.61 5.24
N PHE A 109 4.68 -5.47 4.68
CA PHE A 109 4.42 -4.64 3.51
C PHE A 109 4.87 -3.18 3.71
N LEU A 110 4.51 -2.56 4.83
CA LEU A 110 4.86 -1.17 5.12
C LEU A 110 6.38 -0.97 5.27
N ILE A 111 7.06 -1.94 5.86
CA ILE A 111 8.52 -1.93 6.05
C ILE A 111 9.22 -2.09 4.70
N ASP A 112 8.83 -3.07 3.92
CA ASP A 112 9.44 -3.36 2.61
C ASP A 112 9.30 -2.20 1.63
N HIS A 113 8.21 -1.42 1.75
CA HIS A 113 7.93 -0.30 0.85
C HIS A 113 8.31 1.09 1.42
N ARG A 114 8.98 1.15 2.58
CA ARG A 114 9.29 2.43 3.27
C ARG A 114 10.11 3.41 2.42
N GLU A 115 11.12 2.89 1.69
CA GLU A 115 11.97 3.72 0.83
C GLU A 115 11.19 4.27 -0.38
N ILE A 116 10.33 3.44 -0.97
CA ILE A 116 9.44 3.85 -2.06
C ILE A 116 8.44 4.89 -1.54
N ALA A 117 7.90 4.67 -0.34
CA ALA A 117 6.98 5.62 0.30
C ALA A 117 7.67 6.96 0.58
N ARG A 118 8.91 6.97 1.07
CA ARG A 118 9.72 8.19 1.25
C ARG A 118 9.95 8.91 -0.07
N ALA A 119 10.34 8.19 -1.13
CA ALA A 119 10.56 8.76 -2.45
C ALA A 119 9.26 9.27 -3.14
N ALA A 120 8.10 8.82 -2.69
CA ALA A 120 6.80 9.29 -3.13
C ALA A 120 6.39 10.64 -2.51
N LEU A 121 7.07 11.09 -1.44
CA LEU A 121 6.83 12.39 -0.82
C LEU A 121 7.53 13.48 -1.63
N ASP A 122 6.78 14.47 -2.10
CA ASP A 122 7.30 15.60 -2.88
C ASP A 122 6.95 16.97 -2.27
N GLY A 123 6.43 16.96 -1.04
CA GLY A 123 5.98 18.16 -0.34
C GLY A 123 4.72 18.81 -0.92
N SER A 124 4.22 18.32 -2.06
CA SER A 124 3.03 18.87 -2.72
C SER A 124 1.73 18.31 -2.19
N GLN A 125 1.80 17.17 -1.51
CA GLN A 125 0.63 16.53 -0.89
C GLN A 125 0.99 16.18 0.56
N PRO A 126 0.06 16.40 1.51
CA PRO A 126 0.24 15.84 2.84
C PRO A 126 0.36 14.32 2.73
N ILE A 127 1.09 13.69 3.66
CA ILE A 127 1.10 12.24 3.87
C ILE A 127 -0.35 11.77 3.69
N PRO A 128 -0.62 10.75 2.85
CA PRO A 128 -1.96 10.52 2.34
C PRO A 128 -2.98 10.34 3.45
N ALA A 129 -3.62 11.40 3.84
CA ALA A 129 -4.89 11.34 4.54
C ALA A 129 -5.94 11.03 3.47
N GLY A 130 -6.06 9.75 3.13
CA GLY A 130 -7.03 9.30 2.14
C GLY A 130 -8.41 9.83 2.50
N ARG A 131 -9.09 10.46 1.55
CA ARG A 131 -10.51 10.82 1.66
C ARG A 131 -11.44 9.60 1.78
N ARG A 132 -10.88 8.39 1.74
CA ARG A 132 -11.57 7.11 1.91
C ARG A 132 -11.02 6.44 3.15
N THR A 133 -11.88 5.80 3.91
CA THR A 133 -11.48 4.91 5.00
C THR A 133 -10.45 3.91 4.44
N PRO A 134 -9.23 3.87 5.00
CA PRO A 134 -8.22 2.93 4.52
C PRO A 134 -8.75 1.50 4.53
N MET A 135 -8.36 0.70 3.54
CA MET A 135 -8.78 -0.70 3.46
C MET A 135 -8.47 -1.46 4.76
N SER A 136 -7.32 -1.14 5.39
CA SER A 136 -6.94 -1.70 6.70
C SER A 136 -8.01 -1.51 7.76
N GLN A 137 -8.59 -0.30 7.89
CA GLN A 137 -9.65 -0.04 8.86
C GLN A 137 -10.91 -0.84 8.55
N VAL A 138 -11.32 -0.90 7.27
CA VAL A 138 -12.49 -1.68 6.86
C VAL A 138 -12.29 -3.16 7.18
N HIS A 139 -11.11 -3.71 6.87
CA HIS A 139 -10.80 -5.11 7.09
C HIS A 139 -10.70 -5.47 8.58
N ILE A 140 -9.97 -4.67 9.37
CA ILE A 140 -9.87 -4.84 10.83
C ILE A 140 -11.27 -4.79 11.45
N ARG A 141 -12.09 -3.79 11.10
CA ARG A 141 -13.45 -3.65 11.64
C ARG A 141 -14.33 -4.85 11.31
N MET A 142 -14.24 -5.35 10.08
CA MET A 142 -14.98 -6.54 9.66
C MET A 142 -14.59 -7.76 10.51
N LEU A 143 -13.29 -8.01 10.69
CA LEU A 143 -12.79 -9.15 11.47
C LEU A 143 -13.14 -9.03 12.95
N LEU A 144 -12.99 -7.84 13.55
CA LEU A 144 -13.42 -7.59 14.95
C LEU A 144 -14.91 -7.86 15.14
N GLY A 145 -15.75 -7.49 14.15
CA GLY A 145 -17.19 -7.75 14.19
C GLY A 145 -17.56 -9.25 14.10
N GLN A 146 -16.66 -10.09 13.61
CA GLN A 146 -16.86 -11.55 13.48
C GLN A 146 -16.32 -12.34 14.70
N LEU A 147 -15.62 -11.70 15.65
CA LEU A 147 -15.12 -12.38 16.86
C LEU A 147 -16.29 -12.88 17.72
N SER A 148 -16.14 -14.08 18.29
CA SER A 148 -17.09 -14.67 19.23
C SER A 148 -16.32 -15.45 20.31
N PRO A 149 -16.44 -15.08 21.60
CA PRO A 149 -17.16 -13.90 22.09
C PRO A 149 -16.52 -12.59 21.61
N ARG A 150 -17.34 -11.53 21.55
CA ARG A 150 -16.80 -10.20 21.24
C ARG A 150 -16.01 -9.67 22.43
N PRO A 151 -14.93 -8.88 22.19
CA PRO A 151 -14.25 -8.18 23.27
C PRO A 151 -15.26 -7.33 24.07
N GLY A 152 -15.48 -7.70 25.35
CA GLY A 152 -16.51 -7.09 26.17
C GLY A 152 -16.23 -5.62 26.46
N GLY A 153 -17.24 -4.75 26.35
CA GLY A 153 -17.17 -3.35 26.77
C GLY A 153 -16.32 -2.42 25.86
N LEU A 154 -15.78 -2.90 24.76
CA LEU A 154 -14.98 -2.09 23.83
C LEU A 154 -15.82 -1.53 22.68
N ASP A 155 -15.62 -0.25 22.38
CA ASP A 155 -16.12 0.37 21.17
C ASP A 155 -15.33 -0.15 19.96
N LEU A 156 -15.98 -0.92 19.09
CA LEU A 156 -15.33 -1.54 17.93
C LEU A 156 -14.79 -0.50 16.93
N ASP A 157 -15.41 0.66 16.82
CA ASP A 157 -14.96 1.71 15.90
C ASP A 157 -13.68 2.35 16.43
N MET A 158 -13.64 2.65 17.73
CA MET A 158 -12.44 3.17 18.37
C MET A 158 -11.31 2.14 18.40
N LEU A 159 -11.60 0.88 18.71
CA LEU A 159 -10.61 -0.20 18.65
C LEU A 159 -10.04 -0.37 17.24
N THR A 160 -10.88 -0.28 16.22
CA THR A 160 -10.43 -0.33 14.82
C THR A 160 -9.42 0.77 14.51
N ILE A 161 -9.72 2.02 14.92
CA ILE A 161 -8.83 3.18 14.70
C ILE A 161 -7.51 2.97 15.44
N GLN A 162 -7.55 2.52 16.69
CA GLN A 162 -6.36 2.28 17.51
C GLN A 162 -5.47 1.17 16.92
N LEU A 163 -6.06 0.08 16.48
CA LEU A 163 -5.33 -1.01 15.85
C LEU A 163 -4.73 -0.58 14.50
N ALA A 164 -5.47 0.15 13.66
CA ALA A 164 -4.92 0.69 12.42
C ALA A 164 -3.76 1.64 12.69
N ALA A 165 -3.88 2.53 13.68
CA ALA A 165 -2.81 3.43 14.07
C ALA A 165 -1.56 2.70 14.61
N ALA A 166 -1.73 1.58 15.28
CA ALA A 166 -0.62 0.75 15.74
C ALA A 166 0.19 0.13 14.59
N LEU A 167 -0.44 -0.13 13.44
CA LEU A 167 0.25 -0.59 12.23
C LEU A 167 0.92 0.55 11.47
N ASP A 168 0.21 1.66 11.26
CA ASP A 168 0.68 2.76 10.42
C ASP A 168 1.69 3.66 11.17
N GLY A 169 1.58 3.74 12.51
CA GLY A 169 2.37 4.64 13.36
C GLY A 169 3.89 4.52 13.18
N PRO A 170 4.49 3.32 13.23
CA PRO A 170 5.94 3.15 13.04
C PRO A 170 6.45 3.69 11.71
N VAL A 171 5.71 3.46 10.62
CA VAL A 171 6.10 3.94 9.28
C VAL A 171 5.90 5.45 9.15
N LEU A 172 4.83 6.00 9.72
CA LEU A 172 4.62 7.45 9.74
C LEU A 172 5.72 8.17 10.51
N LEU A 173 6.18 7.62 11.64
CA LEU A 173 7.33 8.14 12.37
C LEU A 173 8.62 8.07 11.54
N TYR A 174 8.87 6.95 10.86
CA TYR A 174 10.00 6.82 9.94
C TYR A 174 9.97 7.86 8.82
N LEU A 175 8.81 8.09 8.19
CA LEU A 175 8.67 9.06 7.11
C LEU A 175 8.79 10.52 7.58
N SER A 176 8.60 10.79 8.86
CA SER A 176 8.61 12.16 9.42
C SER A 176 9.98 12.60 9.92
N SER A 177 10.97 11.70 10.08
CA SER A 177 12.30 12.08 10.56
C SER A 177 13.41 11.19 9.97
N ASP A 178 14.55 11.80 9.66
CA ASP A 178 15.74 11.08 9.19
C ASP A 178 16.46 10.32 10.33
N GLU A 179 16.27 10.76 11.57
CA GLU A 179 16.94 10.21 12.75
C GLU A 179 16.35 8.86 13.23
N LEU A 180 15.12 8.55 12.85
CA LEU A 180 14.43 7.32 13.30
C LEU A 180 14.66 6.11 12.39
N THR A 181 15.44 6.27 11.31
CA THR A 181 15.73 5.18 10.35
C THR A 181 16.34 3.96 11.05
N ASP A 182 17.39 4.16 11.84
CA ASP A 182 18.08 3.08 12.57
C ASP A 182 17.17 2.39 13.60
N ALA A 183 16.26 3.14 14.21
CA ALA A 183 15.30 2.60 15.16
C ALA A 183 14.26 1.69 14.49
N VAL A 184 13.77 2.05 13.32
CA VAL A 184 12.82 1.21 12.57
C VAL A 184 13.51 -0.06 12.08
N ASP A 185 14.71 0.05 11.48
CA ASP A 185 15.49 -1.09 10.99
C ASP A 185 15.81 -2.11 12.11
N SER A 186 16.12 -1.62 13.32
CA SER A 186 16.37 -2.48 14.48
C SER A 186 15.10 -3.18 15.01
N HIS A 187 13.90 -2.69 14.68
CA HIS A 187 12.62 -3.19 15.20
C HIS A 187 11.75 -3.89 14.12
N GLU A 188 12.18 -3.94 12.87
CA GLU A 188 11.41 -4.51 11.75
C GLU A 188 10.72 -5.83 12.09
N ARG A 189 11.51 -6.82 12.54
CA ARG A 189 10.99 -8.16 12.87
C ARG A 189 10.08 -8.18 14.11
N ARG A 190 10.11 -7.12 14.91
CA ARG A 190 9.35 -7.04 16.16
C ARG A 190 7.97 -6.41 15.97
N ILE A 191 7.76 -5.60 14.93
CA ILE A 191 6.48 -4.91 14.69
C ILE A 191 5.36 -5.92 14.47
N GLY A 192 5.59 -6.91 13.59
CA GLY A 192 4.60 -7.97 13.36
C GLY A 192 4.31 -8.82 14.60
N GLN A 193 5.34 -9.11 15.43
CA GLN A 193 5.14 -9.83 16.68
C GLN A 193 4.38 -8.97 17.72
N ALA A 194 4.75 -7.70 17.86
CA ALA A 194 4.07 -6.76 18.75
C ALA A 194 2.58 -6.58 18.37
N TRP A 195 2.28 -6.56 17.08
CA TRP A 195 0.91 -6.60 16.60
C TRP A 195 0.16 -7.83 17.06
N GLN A 196 0.73 -9.02 16.85
CA GLN A 196 0.12 -10.28 17.30
C GLN A 196 -0.14 -10.25 18.80
N ASP A 197 0.86 -9.89 19.61
CA ASP A 197 0.74 -9.82 21.07
C ASP A 197 -0.37 -8.84 21.50
N LEU A 198 -0.47 -7.69 20.83
CA LEU A 198 -1.52 -6.70 21.10
C LEU A 198 -2.91 -7.27 20.79
N VAL A 199 -3.10 -7.80 19.58
CA VAL A 199 -4.38 -8.36 19.13
C VAL A 199 -4.82 -9.52 20.02
N GLU A 200 -3.91 -10.43 20.37
CA GLU A 200 -4.23 -11.57 21.22
C GLU A 200 -4.64 -11.13 22.63
N ARG A 201 -4.00 -10.10 23.19
CA ARG A 201 -4.36 -9.57 24.53
C ARG A 201 -5.71 -8.85 24.54
N VAL A 202 -6.02 -8.13 23.48
CA VAL A 202 -7.24 -7.33 23.41
C VAL A 202 -8.44 -8.17 22.97
N CYS A 203 -8.25 -9.16 22.09
CA CYS A 203 -9.33 -9.92 21.46
C CYS A 203 -9.56 -11.32 22.07
N ARG A 204 -8.67 -11.84 22.90
CA ARG A 204 -8.94 -13.05 23.68
C ARG A 204 -9.75 -12.68 24.91
N PRO A 205 -10.80 -13.49 25.24
CA PRO A 205 -11.61 -13.29 26.45
C PRO A 205 -10.81 -13.53 27.74
#